data_dbb96f72540bfb3384cc2ec13ea2ef03
#
_entry.id   dbb96f72540bfb3384cc2ec13ea2ef03
#
_cell.length_a   1.000
_cell.length_b   1.000
_cell.length_c   1.000
_cell.angle_alpha   90.00
_cell.angle_beta   90.00
_cell.angle_gamma   90.00
#
_symmetry.space_group_name_H-M   'P 1'
#
loop_
_entity.id
_entity.type
_entity.pdbx_description
1 polymer ?
#
loop_
_entity_poly.entity_id
_entity_poly.type
_entity_poly.pdbx_seq_one_letter_code
_entity_poly.pdbx_strand_id
1 'polypeptide(L)'
;MNKNIIIIGACVVVAVVIIVAAVAMTNGDSKDDPKPEVELIPVDVAAYDMAYMPYDPNDEHYYDEPKPLADYKVGDFQFMVQKGQEEILYSTFGTYASLYSNDLIDGCTPKITDDGKIAKWSVSDKDGKEVCSIEFDTEKKTFGAKGDAEQFIKTLYRTTLTEQTKFQITAVEDKGDVVVRSYDGYNLDTVVKDGKTYYPMGLLSIAFQQDISRMFMYSSQDKMLFEYSTSEQTECSFKLGQDENSTIRGIVSKSYLDQYAEDGDSTKLKLPKYMVEYTKDLIYFIMDTQYGLAGVLGYKSMADYLDNTLYSDKFLSEKPVEYANAYSIALSLLNDGHTGYSPSLYLYEGTGLGNKTYYQTLLKDRTMLYSILNNQRESELKKTDSALTDVRYSDDGTAAYFSFNGFSAARYYSDTMSEDERLTDTYYRFVKNLNEIKAKGGVERVVIDESTNGGGYVLIMGKLLALMSKTNSADMYMKNDITGTVMKYNVQVDSNNDGVYDTNDCYGQYFKFYLVTSAYSFSCGNALPYIAQNDGIVQLVGTRTGGGECSVESVLLPFGQSIIHSSDWHIGTYDEKTKTFTGDEEGASPMLVPTFNQYDVNKMSEFLKGRE
;
A
#
# COMPACT_ATOMS: atom_id res chain seq x y z
N MET A 1 -10.21 -34.15 35.09
CA MET A 1 -9.15 -33.87 34.11
C MET A 1 -8.86 -35.14 33.35
N ASN A 2 -9.19 -35.17 32.07
CA ASN A 2 -9.18 -36.38 31.25
C ASN A 2 -7.75 -36.75 30.83
N LYS A 3 -7.35 -38.00 31.10
CA LYS A 3 -6.02 -38.57 30.73
C LYS A 3 -5.73 -38.55 29.22
N ASN A 4 -6.73 -38.35 28.39
CA ASN A 4 -6.56 -38.33 26.94
C ASN A 4 -5.98 -37.02 26.37
N ILE A 5 -5.96 -35.92 27.12
CA ILE A 5 -5.38 -34.63 26.66
C ILE A 5 -3.84 -34.65 26.82
N ILE A 6 -3.31 -35.45 27.74
CA ILE A 6 -1.85 -35.54 27.97
C ILE A 6 -1.14 -36.37 26.89
N ILE A 7 -1.85 -37.32 26.25
CA ILE A 7 -1.25 -38.19 25.22
C ILE A 7 -1.12 -37.44 23.87
N ILE A 8 -2.04 -36.53 23.54
CA ILE A 8 -1.97 -35.75 22.32
C ILE A 8 -0.85 -34.69 22.38
N GLY A 9 -0.63 -34.06 23.53
CA GLY A 9 0.48 -33.13 23.75
C GLY A 9 1.87 -33.78 23.67
N ALA A 10 2.02 -35.01 24.11
CA ALA A 10 3.30 -35.73 24.06
C ALA A 10 3.66 -36.19 22.65
N CYS A 11 2.68 -36.56 21.83
CA CYS A 11 2.92 -36.98 20.43
C CYS A 11 3.34 -35.82 19.52
N VAL A 12 2.83 -34.60 19.75
CA VAL A 12 3.21 -33.42 18.96
C VAL A 12 4.64 -32.98 19.30
N VAL A 13 5.05 -33.01 20.56
CA VAL A 13 6.41 -32.63 20.96
C VAL A 13 7.46 -33.61 20.45
N VAL A 14 7.14 -34.92 20.41
CA VAL A 14 8.06 -35.96 19.89
C VAL A 14 8.18 -35.84 18.35
N ALA A 15 7.11 -35.51 17.65
CA ALA A 15 7.15 -35.28 16.18
C ALA A 15 8.00 -34.07 15.80
N VAL A 16 7.90 -32.96 16.53
CA VAL A 16 8.71 -31.75 16.30
C VAL A 16 10.20 -31.99 16.60
N VAL A 17 10.55 -32.76 17.64
CA VAL A 17 11.95 -33.09 17.95
C VAL A 17 12.58 -34.02 16.91
N ILE A 18 11.80 -34.94 16.31
CA ILE A 18 12.31 -35.84 15.27
C ILE A 18 12.52 -35.07 13.93
N ILE A 19 11.68 -34.08 13.63
CA ILE A 19 11.84 -33.24 12.41
C ILE A 19 13.08 -32.34 12.56
N VAL A 20 13.30 -31.73 13.71
CA VAL A 20 14.49 -30.90 13.94
C VAL A 20 15.80 -31.72 13.91
N ALA A 21 15.78 -32.97 14.32
CA ALA A 21 16.96 -33.86 14.26
C ALA A 21 17.25 -34.35 12.82
N ALA A 22 16.23 -34.47 11.97
CA ALA A 22 16.40 -34.90 10.58
C ALA A 22 16.96 -33.78 9.67
N VAL A 23 16.63 -32.51 9.95
CA VAL A 23 17.14 -31.34 9.21
C VAL A 23 18.62 -31.06 9.54
N ALA A 24 19.08 -31.41 10.75
CA ALA A 24 20.48 -31.21 11.12
C ALA A 24 21.48 -32.21 10.48
N MET A 25 21.01 -33.24 9.79
CA MET A 25 21.88 -34.27 9.17
C MET A 25 22.01 -34.18 7.65
N THR A 26 21.41 -33.18 6.99
CA THR A 26 21.48 -33.04 5.52
C THR A 26 22.30 -31.84 5.01
N ASN A 27 22.92 -31.08 5.88
CA ASN A 27 23.91 -30.07 5.47
C ASN A 27 25.28 -30.74 5.22
N GLY A 28 25.36 -31.50 4.14
CA GLY A 28 26.63 -31.90 3.57
C GLY A 28 27.18 -30.78 2.71
N ASP A 29 28.46 -30.44 2.94
CA ASP A 29 29.25 -29.51 2.19
C ASP A 29 29.03 -29.63 0.67
N SER A 30 28.20 -28.77 0.09
CA SER A 30 28.25 -28.50 -1.34
C SER A 30 29.49 -27.62 -1.59
N LYS A 31 30.49 -28.19 -2.23
CA LYS A 31 31.58 -27.41 -2.83
C LYS A 31 30.92 -26.36 -3.72
N ASP A 32 31.16 -25.09 -3.44
CA ASP A 32 30.80 -23.98 -4.33
C ASP A 32 31.49 -24.21 -5.67
N ASP A 33 30.75 -24.75 -6.64
CA ASP A 33 31.15 -24.60 -8.03
C ASP A 33 31.12 -23.10 -8.34
N PRO A 34 32.17 -22.55 -8.99
CA PRO A 34 32.21 -21.13 -9.31
C PRO A 34 30.96 -20.79 -10.13
N LYS A 35 30.16 -19.82 -9.64
CA LYS A 35 29.01 -19.31 -10.40
C LYS A 35 29.49 -18.94 -11.82
N PRO A 36 28.77 -19.28 -12.87
CA PRO A 36 29.14 -18.91 -14.24
C PRO A 36 29.26 -17.38 -14.33
N GLU A 37 30.29 -16.91 -15.02
CA GLU A 37 30.51 -15.49 -15.25
C GLU A 37 29.31 -14.89 -16.00
N VAL A 38 28.71 -13.85 -15.45
CA VAL A 38 27.52 -13.18 -16.01
C VAL A 38 27.96 -12.34 -17.21
N GLU A 39 27.57 -12.72 -18.42
CA GLU A 39 27.82 -11.95 -19.65
C GLU A 39 26.70 -10.92 -19.85
N LEU A 40 26.96 -9.64 -19.55
CA LEU A 40 26.02 -8.56 -19.86
C LEU A 40 26.18 -8.05 -21.29
N ILE A 41 25.07 -7.89 -22.00
CA ILE A 41 25.00 -7.28 -23.33
C ILE A 41 24.15 -6.00 -23.29
N PRO A 42 24.53 -4.93 -24.04
CA PRO A 42 23.77 -3.69 -24.04
C PRO A 42 22.44 -3.83 -24.79
N VAL A 43 21.41 -3.13 -24.29
CA VAL A 43 20.11 -2.99 -24.92
C VAL A 43 19.64 -1.54 -24.80
N ASP A 44 19.20 -0.98 -25.94
CA ASP A 44 18.58 0.35 -25.96
C ASP A 44 17.07 0.17 -25.72
N VAL A 45 16.53 0.91 -24.75
CA VAL A 45 15.16 0.78 -24.27
C VAL A 45 14.50 2.15 -24.27
N ALA A 46 13.32 2.26 -24.88
CA ALA A 46 12.47 3.43 -24.78
C ALA A 46 11.71 3.40 -23.45
N ALA A 47 11.88 4.42 -22.62
CA ALA A 47 11.18 4.55 -21.34
C ALA A 47 10.01 5.51 -21.44
N TYR A 48 8.91 5.14 -20.78
CA TYR A 48 7.65 5.87 -20.74
C TYR A 48 7.21 6.07 -19.29
N ASP A 49 6.93 7.30 -18.90
CA ASP A 49 6.40 7.62 -17.58
C ASP A 49 4.87 7.72 -17.65
N MET A 50 4.21 6.70 -17.08
CA MET A 50 2.76 6.64 -16.98
C MET A 50 2.27 7.07 -15.60
N ALA A 51 3.17 7.30 -14.66
CA ALA A 51 2.85 7.68 -13.28
C ALA A 51 2.54 9.17 -13.17
N TYR A 52 3.10 9.98 -14.06
CA TYR A 52 2.88 11.42 -14.10
C TYR A 52 2.17 11.81 -15.39
N MET A 53 0.87 12.07 -15.28
CA MET A 53 0.11 12.72 -16.33
C MET A 53 0.13 14.23 -16.07
N PRO A 54 0.71 15.08 -16.94
CA PRO A 54 0.59 16.52 -16.77
C PRO A 54 -0.90 16.89 -16.83
N TYR A 55 -1.45 17.29 -15.69
CA TYR A 55 -2.85 17.69 -15.55
C TYR A 55 -3.09 19.01 -16.32
N ASP A 56 -4.00 19.00 -17.29
CA ASP A 56 -4.56 20.22 -17.87
C ASP A 56 -5.94 20.47 -17.25
N PRO A 57 -6.07 21.47 -16.35
CA PRO A 57 -7.35 21.79 -15.71
C PRO A 57 -8.41 22.30 -16.69
N ASN A 58 -8.05 22.58 -17.95
CA ASN A 58 -8.98 23.04 -18.98
C ASN A 58 -9.45 21.92 -19.92
N ASP A 59 -8.93 20.70 -19.75
CA ASP A 59 -9.31 19.54 -20.56
C ASP A 59 -10.33 18.68 -19.78
N GLU A 60 -11.61 18.93 -20.00
CA GLU A 60 -12.73 18.20 -19.39
C GLU A 60 -12.72 16.69 -19.72
N HIS A 61 -12.00 16.27 -20.77
CA HIS A 61 -11.91 14.90 -21.27
C HIS A 61 -10.52 14.29 -21.09
N TYR A 62 -9.68 14.91 -20.25
CA TYR A 62 -8.29 14.52 -20.07
C TYR A 62 -8.08 13.01 -19.82
N TYR A 63 -9.01 12.38 -19.12
CA TYR A 63 -8.98 10.94 -18.80
C TYR A 63 -9.79 10.06 -19.77
N ASP A 64 -10.64 10.66 -20.60
CA ASP A 64 -11.55 9.90 -21.46
C ASP A 64 -10.99 9.64 -22.86
N GLU A 65 -10.00 10.43 -23.30
CA GLU A 65 -9.38 10.29 -24.61
C GLU A 65 -8.01 9.60 -24.52
N PRO A 66 -7.79 8.53 -25.33
CA PRO A 66 -6.49 7.87 -25.40
C PRO A 66 -5.45 8.82 -25.97
N LYS A 67 -4.38 9.08 -25.19
CA LYS A 67 -3.25 9.89 -25.66
C LYS A 67 -2.25 9.04 -26.42
N PRO A 68 -1.54 9.59 -27.42
CA PRO A 68 -0.48 8.87 -28.11
C PRO A 68 0.62 8.46 -27.14
N LEU A 69 1.11 7.21 -27.25
CA LEU A 69 2.20 6.71 -26.40
C LEU A 69 3.44 7.64 -26.42
N ALA A 70 3.67 8.32 -27.53
CA ALA A 70 4.79 9.24 -27.66
C ALA A 70 4.77 10.40 -26.65
N ASP A 71 3.59 10.79 -26.16
CA ASP A 71 3.43 11.89 -25.21
C ASP A 71 3.94 11.53 -23.79
N TYR A 72 4.07 10.23 -23.53
CA TYR A 72 4.58 9.68 -22.26
C TYR A 72 6.05 9.32 -22.32
N LYS A 73 6.72 9.50 -23.47
CA LYS A 73 8.12 9.09 -23.63
C LYS A 73 9.05 9.99 -22.83
N VAL A 74 9.75 9.40 -21.86
CA VAL A 74 10.80 10.07 -21.06
C VAL A 74 12.09 10.16 -21.86
N GLY A 75 12.45 9.10 -22.58
CA GLY A 75 13.68 9.05 -23.37
C GLY A 75 14.05 7.65 -23.83
N ASP A 76 15.23 7.57 -24.48
CA ASP A 76 15.88 6.32 -24.81
C ASP A 76 17.07 6.13 -23.87
N PHE A 77 17.15 4.98 -23.20
CA PHE A 77 18.17 4.68 -22.22
C PHE A 77 18.90 3.39 -22.61
N GLN A 78 20.21 3.35 -22.34
CA GLN A 78 20.97 2.13 -22.48
C GLN A 78 20.99 1.37 -21.16
N PHE A 79 20.37 0.20 -21.17
CA PHE A 79 20.42 -0.80 -20.10
C PHE A 79 21.34 -1.94 -20.51
N MET A 80 21.50 -2.89 -19.62
CA MET A 80 22.12 -4.17 -19.92
C MET A 80 21.15 -5.30 -19.64
N VAL A 81 21.31 -6.42 -20.34
CA VAL A 81 20.64 -7.67 -20.04
C VAL A 81 21.66 -8.79 -19.94
N GLN A 82 21.38 -9.80 -19.14
CA GLN A 82 22.21 -10.99 -19.14
C GLN A 82 21.88 -11.82 -20.38
N LYS A 83 22.90 -12.24 -21.09
CA LYS A 83 22.73 -13.09 -22.28
C LYS A 83 21.97 -14.36 -21.95
N GLY A 84 20.88 -14.59 -22.65
CA GLY A 84 19.93 -15.69 -22.40
C GLY A 84 18.94 -15.45 -21.27
N GLN A 85 18.89 -14.23 -20.73
CA GLN A 85 17.96 -13.79 -19.69
C GLN A 85 17.49 -12.35 -19.99
N GLU A 86 16.95 -12.15 -21.19
CA GLU A 86 16.70 -10.84 -21.77
C GLU A 86 15.57 -10.05 -21.06
N GLU A 87 14.77 -10.70 -20.19
CA GLU A 87 13.72 -10.07 -19.41
C GLU A 87 14.24 -9.39 -18.14
N ILE A 88 15.47 -9.71 -17.70
CA ILE A 88 16.05 -9.08 -16.51
C ILE A 88 16.93 -7.92 -16.95
N LEU A 89 16.43 -6.70 -16.78
CA LEU A 89 17.19 -5.49 -17.01
C LEU A 89 18.18 -5.25 -15.86
N TYR A 90 19.40 -4.84 -16.26
CA TYR A 90 20.41 -4.29 -15.36
C TYR A 90 20.65 -2.83 -15.70
N SER A 91 20.70 -1.99 -14.69
CA SER A 91 20.94 -0.55 -14.82
C SER A 91 22.13 -0.11 -13.99
N THR A 92 22.80 0.94 -14.41
CA THR A 92 23.64 1.68 -13.47
C THR A 92 22.73 2.44 -12.52
N PHE A 93 23.23 2.71 -11.32
CA PHE A 93 22.48 3.51 -10.34
C PHE A 93 22.11 4.90 -10.92
N GLY A 94 23.05 5.54 -11.62
CA GLY A 94 22.79 6.84 -12.23
C GLY A 94 21.72 6.82 -13.32
N THR A 95 21.71 5.80 -14.19
CA THR A 95 20.65 5.67 -15.21
C THR A 95 19.29 5.46 -14.57
N TYR A 96 19.20 4.59 -13.56
CA TYR A 96 17.95 4.35 -12.85
C TYR A 96 17.42 5.61 -12.15
N ALA A 97 18.28 6.28 -11.37
CA ALA A 97 17.91 7.50 -10.67
C ALA A 97 17.49 8.64 -11.60
N SER A 98 18.01 8.69 -12.83
CA SER A 98 17.63 9.71 -13.81
C SER A 98 16.20 9.56 -14.33
N LEU A 99 15.59 8.37 -14.21
CA LEU A 99 14.17 8.18 -14.52
C LEU A 99 13.28 9.03 -13.61
N TYR A 100 13.71 9.29 -12.37
CA TYR A 100 12.97 10.07 -11.37
C TYR A 100 13.34 11.57 -11.34
N SER A 101 14.36 12.00 -12.09
CA SER A 101 14.91 13.35 -11.94
C SER A 101 13.95 14.47 -12.34
N ASN A 102 12.98 14.17 -13.21
CA ASN A 102 12.01 15.15 -13.70
C ASN A 102 10.80 15.32 -12.78
N ASP A 103 10.67 14.44 -11.76
CA ASP A 103 9.47 14.36 -10.93
C ASP A 103 9.63 15.03 -9.57
N LEU A 104 10.75 15.68 -9.33
CA LEU A 104 10.98 16.36 -8.05
C LEU A 104 10.14 17.63 -7.92
N ILE A 105 9.69 17.91 -6.68
CA ILE A 105 9.00 19.14 -6.34
C ILE A 105 9.88 20.35 -6.67
N ASP A 106 9.27 21.44 -7.11
CA ASP A 106 9.97 22.66 -7.50
C ASP A 106 10.89 23.19 -6.38
N GLY A 107 12.14 23.43 -6.73
CA GLY A 107 13.19 23.85 -5.79
C GLY A 107 14.00 22.71 -5.16
N CYS A 108 13.60 21.46 -5.37
CA CYS A 108 14.42 20.30 -5.01
C CYS A 108 15.39 19.93 -6.14
N THR A 109 16.59 19.52 -5.77
CA THR A 109 17.64 19.13 -6.75
C THR A 109 18.22 17.76 -6.44
N PRO A 110 18.25 16.85 -7.42
CA PRO A 110 18.88 15.55 -7.25
C PRO A 110 20.40 15.66 -7.41
N LYS A 111 21.12 14.80 -6.70
CA LYS A 111 22.55 14.60 -6.86
C LYS A 111 22.87 13.12 -6.90
N ILE A 112 23.64 12.70 -7.88
CA ILE A 112 24.08 11.32 -8.04
C ILE A 112 25.60 11.27 -7.95
N THR A 113 26.12 10.33 -7.17
CA THR A 113 27.55 9.98 -7.12
C THR A 113 27.67 8.47 -7.24
N ASP A 114 28.65 8.00 -8.01
CA ASP A 114 28.95 6.58 -8.19
C ASP A 114 30.48 6.44 -8.43
N ASP A 115 31.18 5.73 -7.55
CA ASP A 115 32.62 5.47 -7.66
C ASP A 115 32.92 3.98 -7.91
N GLY A 116 31.87 3.18 -8.21
CA GLY A 116 31.94 1.74 -8.43
C GLY A 116 31.88 0.89 -7.16
N LYS A 117 32.02 1.52 -5.98
CA LYS A 117 31.88 0.84 -4.68
C LYS A 117 30.67 1.38 -3.92
N ILE A 118 30.57 2.72 -3.88
CA ILE A 118 29.46 3.43 -3.27
C ILE A 118 28.73 4.21 -4.36
N ALA A 119 27.46 3.94 -4.52
CA ALA A 119 26.58 4.72 -5.38
C ALA A 119 25.50 5.38 -4.52
N LYS A 120 25.34 6.70 -4.65
CA LYS A 120 24.38 7.48 -3.86
C LYS A 120 23.54 8.38 -4.76
N TRP A 121 22.23 8.31 -4.59
CA TRP A 121 21.27 9.31 -5.02
C TRP A 121 20.83 10.11 -3.79
N SER A 122 20.76 11.41 -3.90
CA SER A 122 20.27 12.27 -2.82
C SER A 122 19.48 13.44 -3.38
N VAL A 123 18.56 13.96 -2.60
CA VAL A 123 17.77 15.15 -2.90
C VAL A 123 18.07 16.22 -1.87
N SER A 124 18.33 17.44 -2.35
CA SER A 124 18.45 18.62 -1.52
C SER A 124 17.25 19.53 -1.73
N ASP A 125 16.78 20.16 -0.64
CA ASP A 125 15.74 21.17 -0.67
C ASP A 125 16.23 22.49 -1.28
N LYS A 126 15.35 23.50 -1.36
CA LYS A 126 15.65 24.85 -1.85
C LYS A 126 16.78 25.56 -1.09
N ASP A 127 17.06 25.15 0.14
CA ASP A 127 18.10 25.74 1.00
C ASP A 127 19.42 24.95 0.88
N GLY A 128 19.48 23.93 0.01
CA GLY A 128 20.64 23.08 -0.25
C GLY A 128 20.91 22.02 0.82
N LYS A 129 19.95 21.77 1.72
CA LYS A 129 20.04 20.72 2.73
C LYS A 129 19.61 19.40 2.13
N GLU A 130 20.43 18.35 2.29
CA GLU A 130 20.06 16.98 1.93
C GLU A 130 18.86 16.54 2.82
N VAL A 131 17.76 16.17 2.16
CA VAL A 131 16.50 15.81 2.83
C VAL A 131 16.21 14.31 2.74
N CYS A 132 16.67 13.65 1.68
CA CYS A 132 16.62 12.20 1.56
C CYS A 132 17.78 11.67 0.73
N SER A 133 18.10 10.40 0.90
CA SER A 133 19.08 9.72 0.07
C SER A 133 18.92 8.20 0.07
N ILE A 134 19.37 7.57 -1.02
CA ILE A 134 19.53 6.13 -1.16
C ILE A 134 20.98 5.87 -1.52
N GLU A 135 21.64 4.97 -0.81
CA GLU A 135 23.05 4.64 -0.97
C GLU A 135 23.27 3.14 -1.05
N PHE A 136 23.98 2.68 -2.08
CA PHE A 136 24.41 1.29 -2.24
C PHE A 136 25.89 1.13 -1.90
N ASP A 137 26.21 0.11 -1.10
CA ASP A 137 27.57 -0.37 -0.87
C ASP A 137 27.69 -1.76 -1.54
N THR A 138 28.37 -1.79 -2.70
CA THR A 138 28.47 -3.02 -3.51
C THR A 138 29.39 -4.05 -2.89
N GLU A 139 30.40 -3.64 -2.09
CA GLU A 139 31.31 -4.56 -1.42
C GLU A 139 30.62 -5.27 -0.25
N LYS A 140 29.76 -4.55 0.48
CA LYS A 140 28.97 -5.13 1.58
C LYS A 140 27.66 -5.75 1.11
N LYS A 141 27.30 -5.55 -0.16
CA LYS A 141 26.00 -5.94 -0.71
C LYS A 141 24.83 -5.41 0.14
N THR A 142 24.88 -4.11 0.43
CA THR A 142 23.85 -3.43 1.20
C THR A 142 23.37 -2.19 0.47
N PHE A 143 22.14 -1.78 0.76
CA PHE A 143 21.72 -0.41 0.49
C PHE A 143 21.12 0.22 1.74
N GLY A 144 21.25 1.54 1.83
CA GLY A 144 20.70 2.35 2.92
C GLY A 144 19.77 3.43 2.38
N ALA A 145 18.63 3.63 3.03
CA ALA A 145 17.73 4.74 2.78
C ALA A 145 17.71 5.69 3.97
N LYS A 146 17.63 6.99 3.72
CA LYS A 146 17.51 8.05 4.72
C LYS A 146 16.47 9.06 4.27
N GLY A 147 15.57 9.41 5.18
CA GLY A 147 14.47 10.33 4.90
C GLY A 147 13.39 9.66 4.07
N ASP A 148 12.39 10.44 3.72
CA ASP A 148 11.22 10.00 2.93
C ASP A 148 11.28 10.71 1.57
N ALA A 149 11.71 9.98 0.54
CA ALA A 149 11.85 10.54 -0.81
C ALA A 149 10.49 10.84 -1.44
N GLU A 150 9.44 10.10 -1.09
CA GLU A 150 8.09 10.32 -1.61
C GLU A 150 7.59 11.74 -1.35
N GLN A 151 8.01 12.35 -0.24
CA GLN A 151 7.65 13.74 0.08
C GLN A 151 8.17 14.77 -0.92
N PHE A 152 9.22 14.43 -1.69
CA PHE A 152 9.88 15.34 -2.62
C PHE A 152 9.60 15.01 -4.08
N ILE A 153 8.78 13.99 -4.36
CA ILE A 153 8.39 13.59 -5.70
C ILE A 153 6.98 14.09 -6.00
N LYS A 154 6.80 14.65 -7.20
CA LYS A 154 5.50 15.07 -7.69
C LYS A 154 4.64 13.84 -7.94
N THR A 155 3.50 13.77 -7.26
CA THR A 155 2.46 12.80 -7.54
C THR A 155 1.15 13.54 -7.77
N LEU A 156 0.33 13.09 -8.69
CA LEU A 156 -0.98 13.69 -8.99
C LEU A 156 -1.86 13.74 -7.73
N TYR A 157 -1.90 12.67 -6.98
CA TYR A 157 -2.70 12.55 -5.76
C TYR A 157 -2.28 13.49 -4.63
N ARG A 158 -0.99 13.83 -4.55
CA ARG A 158 -0.49 14.68 -3.48
C ARG A 158 -1.06 16.09 -3.54
N THR A 159 -1.23 16.64 -4.74
CA THR A 159 -1.79 17.98 -4.94
C THR A 159 -3.24 18.04 -4.46
N THR A 160 -4.05 17.05 -4.80
CA THR A 160 -5.46 16.94 -4.41
C THR A 160 -5.63 16.67 -2.90
N LEU A 161 -4.82 15.78 -2.33
CA LEU A 161 -4.90 15.45 -0.91
C LEU A 161 -4.53 16.63 0.00
N THR A 162 -3.63 17.51 -0.45
CA THR A 162 -3.17 18.66 0.33
C THR A 162 -4.00 19.92 0.11
N GLU A 163 -4.92 19.92 -0.87
CA GLU A 163 -5.80 21.05 -1.10
C GLU A 163 -6.69 21.32 0.14
N GLN A 164 -6.91 22.59 0.47
CA GLN A 164 -7.65 23.01 1.67
C GLN A 164 -7.10 22.38 2.98
N THR A 165 -5.83 22.03 2.98
CA THR A 165 -5.20 21.37 4.11
C THR A 165 -3.88 22.01 4.44
N LYS A 166 -3.67 22.33 5.70
CA LYS A 166 -2.35 22.67 6.23
C LYS A 166 -1.77 21.42 6.86
N PHE A 167 -0.66 20.97 6.30
CA PHE A 167 -0.02 19.73 6.69
C PHE A 167 1.42 19.99 7.13
N GLN A 168 1.76 19.55 8.32
CA GLN A 168 3.09 19.68 8.88
C GLN A 168 3.61 18.35 9.38
N ILE A 169 4.80 17.98 8.91
CA ILE A 169 5.51 16.78 9.35
C ILE A 169 6.67 17.18 10.25
N THR A 170 6.83 16.51 11.37
CA THR A 170 7.92 16.75 12.32
C THR A 170 8.43 15.42 12.86
N ALA A 171 9.74 15.17 12.77
CA ALA A 171 10.34 14.07 13.49
C ALA A 171 10.33 14.36 14.99
N VAL A 172 9.64 13.55 15.78
CA VAL A 172 9.61 13.66 17.25
C VAL A 172 10.66 12.76 17.91
N GLU A 173 11.01 11.67 17.23
CA GLU A 173 12.21 10.88 17.50
C GLU A 173 12.91 10.58 16.17
N ASP A 174 14.09 11.13 15.99
CA ASP A 174 14.96 10.86 14.85
C ASP A 174 16.32 10.45 15.41
N LYS A 175 16.67 9.19 15.25
CA LYS A 175 17.98 8.69 15.64
C LYS A 175 19.06 9.03 14.61
N GLY A 176 18.67 9.62 13.48
CA GLY A 176 19.57 9.97 12.37
C GLY A 176 20.16 8.77 11.66
N ASP A 177 19.65 7.59 11.95
CA ASP A 177 20.16 6.34 11.41
C ASP A 177 19.69 6.14 9.97
N VAL A 178 20.59 5.63 9.14
CA VAL A 178 20.26 5.14 7.80
C VAL A 178 19.73 3.72 7.96
N VAL A 179 18.57 3.45 7.39
CA VAL A 179 18.06 2.06 7.30
C VAL A 179 18.95 1.32 6.32
N VAL A 180 19.69 0.32 6.82
CA VAL A 180 20.57 -0.49 5.98
C VAL A 180 19.98 -1.89 5.81
N ARG A 181 19.81 -2.30 4.57
CA ARG A 181 19.33 -3.63 4.19
C ARG A 181 20.40 -4.38 3.40
N SER A 182 20.60 -5.66 3.71
CA SER A 182 21.54 -6.50 2.97
C SER A 182 20.79 -7.32 1.93
N TYR A 183 21.30 -7.31 0.70
CA TYR A 183 20.87 -8.22 -0.37
C TYR A 183 21.86 -9.39 -0.57
N ASP A 184 22.80 -9.56 0.34
CA ASP A 184 23.68 -10.73 0.34
C ASP A 184 22.90 -12.00 0.71
N GLY A 185 23.14 -13.08 -0.02
CA GLY A 185 22.41 -14.33 0.15
C GLY A 185 21.21 -14.52 -0.77
N TYR A 186 20.78 -13.46 -1.45
CA TYR A 186 19.81 -13.53 -2.54
C TYR A 186 20.54 -13.47 -3.89
N ASN A 187 20.04 -14.12 -4.94
CA ASN A 187 20.67 -14.07 -6.27
C ASN A 187 20.37 -12.74 -6.99
N LEU A 188 20.59 -11.63 -6.28
CA LEU A 188 20.43 -10.26 -6.76
C LEU A 188 21.82 -9.60 -7.01
N ASP A 189 22.79 -10.42 -7.40
CA ASP A 189 24.17 -9.99 -7.55
C ASP A 189 24.33 -8.85 -8.56
N THR A 190 25.15 -7.90 -8.19
CA THR A 190 25.59 -6.81 -9.05
C THR A 190 26.72 -7.28 -9.97
N VAL A 191 26.86 -6.66 -11.15
CA VAL A 191 27.87 -7.00 -12.14
C VAL A 191 28.71 -5.77 -12.43
N VAL A 192 30.04 -5.89 -12.31
CA VAL A 192 30.97 -4.83 -12.72
C VAL A 192 31.43 -5.08 -14.16
N LYS A 193 31.20 -4.10 -15.04
CA LYS A 193 31.62 -4.14 -16.43
C LYS A 193 32.13 -2.78 -16.86
N ASP A 194 33.30 -2.73 -17.51
CA ASP A 194 33.92 -1.50 -18.01
C ASP A 194 34.04 -0.37 -16.95
N GLY A 195 34.29 -0.76 -15.68
CA GLY A 195 34.47 0.16 -14.56
C GLY A 195 33.13 0.75 -14.02
N LYS A 196 31.98 0.23 -14.44
CA LYS A 196 30.67 0.59 -13.94
C LYS A 196 30.00 -0.59 -13.25
N THR A 197 29.25 -0.32 -12.21
CA THR A 197 28.41 -1.32 -11.53
C THR A 197 27.02 -1.31 -12.11
N TYR A 198 26.53 -2.49 -12.46
CA TYR A 198 25.17 -2.73 -12.95
C TYR A 198 24.40 -3.53 -11.92
N TYR A 199 23.22 -3.07 -11.60
CA TYR A 199 22.29 -3.64 -10.63
C TYR A 199 21.09 -4.23 -11.36
N PRO A 200 20.56 -5.40 -10.95
CA PRO A 200 19.28 -5.86 -11.47
C PRO A 200 18.19 -4.84 -11.10
N MET A 201 17.37 -4.47 -12.09
CA MET A 201 16.35 -3.41 -11.91
C MET A 201 15.38 -3.70 -10.78
N GLY A 202 15.03 -4.97 -10.54
CA GLY A 202 14.15 -5.32 -9.42
C GLY A 202 14.74 -4.93 -8.05
N LEU A 203 16.06 -5.07 -7.86
CA LEU A 203 16.72 -4.61 -6.63
C LEU A 203 16.67 -3.08 -6.50
N LEU A 204 16.92 -2.36 -7.60
CA LEU A 204 16.82 -0.90 -7.60
C LEU A 204 15.37 -0.45 -7.34
N SER A 205 14.38 -1.10 -7.97
CA SER A 205 12.97 -0.82 -7.74
C SER A 205 12.59 -0.95 -6.27
N ILE A 206 13.05 -2.02 -5.60
CA ILE A 206 12.79 -2.22 -4.17
C ILE A 206 13.43 -1.11 -3.34
N ALA A 207 14.68 -0.75 -3.63
CA ALA A 207 15.38 0.29 -2.88
C ALA A 207 14.71 1.66 -3.00
N PHE A 208 14.21 2.01 -4.19
CA PHE A 208 13.52 3.28 -4.42
C PHE A 208 12.05 3.25 -3.97
N GLN A 209 11.39 2.10 -4.03
CA GLN A 209 9.97 1.95 -3.66
C GLN A 209 9.71 2.04 -2.16
N GLN A 210 10.72 1.91 -1.32
CA GLN A 210 10.56 2.19 0.11
C GLN A 210 10.05 3.60 0.37
N ASP A 211 10.43 4.51 -0.53
CA ASP A 211 10.11 5.92 -0.45
C ASP A 211 9.29 6.41 -1.65
N ILE A 212 9.14 5.58 -2.71
CA ILE A 212 8.51 5.95 -3.98
C ILE A 212 7.69 4.78 -4.50
N SER A 213 6.38 4.86 -4.42
CA SER A 213 5.44 3.84 -4.90
C SER A 213 5.38 3.77 -6.43
N ARG A 214 6.49 3.45 -7.08
CA ARG A 214 6.59 3.35 -8.54
C ARG A 214 6.99 1.96 -8.99
N MET A 215 6.37 1.50 -10.05
CA MET A 215 6.54 0.17 -10.61
C MET A 215 6.96 0.23 -12.07
N PHE A 216 7.71 -0.79 -12.51
CA PHE A 216 8.17 -0.89 -13.89
C PHE A 216 7.68 -2.16 -14.57
N MET A 217 7.15 -2.03 -15.77
CA MET A 217 6.87 -3.14 -16.68
C MET A 217 7.79 -3.06 -17.89
N TYR A 218 8.40 -4.17 -18.25
CA TYR A 218 9.33 -4.26 -19.38
C TYR A 218 8.86 -5.25 -20.43
N SER A 219 8.77 -4.78 -21.67
CA SER A 219 8.63 -5.64 -22.85
C SER A 219 9.99 -5.87 -23.47
N SER A 220 10.52 -7.07 -23.34
CA SER A 220 11.83 -7.43 -23.88
C SER A 220 11.86 -7.50 -25.42
N GLN A 221 10.73 -7.82 -26.07
CA GLN A 221 10.62 -7.82 -27.53
C GLN A 221 10.58 -6.43 -28.12
N ASP A 222 9.73 -5.56 -27.56
CA ASP A 222 9.51 -4.21 -28.08
C ASP A 222 10.58 -3.22 -27.58
N LYS A 223 11.40 -3.62 -26.60
CA LYS A 223 12.41 -2.77 -25.92
C LYS A 223 11.76 -1.54 -25.30
N MET A 224 10.64 -1.74 -24.62
CA MET A 224 9.87 -0.70 -23.95
C MET A 224 9.82 -0.93 -22.46
N LEU A 225 10.07 0.13 -21.69
CA LEU A 225 9.95 0.17 -20.24
C LEU A 225 8.86 1.17 -19.86
N PHE A 226 7.89 0.70 -19.10
CA PHE A 226 6.77 1.51 -18.63
C PHE A 226 6.87 1.69 -17.12
N GLU A 227 6.87 2.93 -16.69
CA GLU A 227 6.79 3.32 -15.29
C GLU A 227 5.37 3.75 -14.95
N TYR A 228 4.82 3.28 -13.83
CA TYR A 228 3.51 3.70 -13.34
C TYR A 228 3.43 3.63 -11.82
N SER A 229 2.53 4.40 -11.22
CA SER A 229 2.30 4.43 -9.77
C SER A 229 1.42 3.26 -9.30
N THR A 230 1.69 2.74 -8.12
CA THR A 230 0.88 1.68 -7.49
C THR A 230 -0.55 2.11 -7.19
N SER A 231 -0.77 3.41 -6.94
CA SER A 231 -2.11 3.98 -6.71
C SER A 231 -2.98 3.97 -7.98
N GLU A 232 -2.36 3.77 -9.15
CA GLU A 232 -2.98 3.86 -10.46
C GLU A 232 -3.06 2.53 -11.19
N GLN A 233 -3.13 1.40 -10.45
CA GLN A 233 -3.24 0.05 -11.04
C GLN A 233 -4.32 -0.10 -12.12
N THR A 234 -5.33 0.76 -12.11
CA THR A 234 -6.36 0.83 -13.15
C THR A 234 -5.83 1.37 -14.48
N GLU A 235 -4.74 2.11 -14.48
CA GLU A 235 -4.19 2.79 -15.66
C GLU A 235 -3.35 1.89 -16.57
N CYS A 236 -2.92 0.72 -16.09
CA CYS A 236 -2.35 -0.33 -16.95
C CYS A 236 -3.30 -0.76 -18.09
N SER A 237 -4.57 -0.41 -18.00
CA SER A 237 -5.59 -0.63 -19.02
C SER A 237 -5.87 0.59 -19.88
N PHE A 238 -5.11 1.69 -19.76
CA PHE A 238 -5.23 2.82 -20.68
C PHE A 238 -5.05 2.38 -22.12
N LYS A 239 -5.99 2.79 -22.95
CA LYS A 239 -5.93 2.59 -24.38
C LYS A 239 -4.88 3.54 -24.98
N LEU A 240 -3.82 2.98 -25.52
CA LEU A 240 -2.82 3.71 -26.27
C LEU A 240 -3.30 3.79 -27.73
N GLY A 241 -3.94 4.90 -28.08
CA GLY A 241 -4.48 5.09 -29.42
C GLY A 241 -5.88 4.51 -29.63
N GLN A 242 -6.31 4.41 -30.92
CA GLN A 242 -7.67 3.98 -31.28
C GLN A 242 -7.88 2.46 -31.32
N ASP A 243 -6.83 1.67 -31.08
CA ASP A 243 -6.93 0.22 -31.06
C ASP A 243 -7.28 -0.26 -29.64
N GLU A 244 -8.41 -0.97 -29.51
CA GLU A 244 -8.89 -1.48 -28.21
C GLU A 244 -7.92 -2.45 -27.51
N ASN A 245 -6.95 -2.99 -28.25
CA ASN A 245 -5.92 -3.92 -27.73
C ASN A 245 -4.59 -3.21 -27.40
N SER A 246 -4.45 -1.93 -27.72
CA SER A 246 -3.23 -1.17 -27.47
C SER A 246 -3.19 -0.62 -26.04
N THR A 247 -3.11 -1.52 -25.06
CA THR A 247 -2.83 -1.16 -23.66
C THR A 247 -1.40 -1.53 -23.32
N ILE A 248 -0.79 -0.88 -22.31
CA ILE A 248 0.53 -1.28 -21.79
C ILE A 248 0.52 -2.76 -21.43
N ARG A 249 -0.52 -3.18 -20.72
CA ARG A 249 -0.75 -4.57 -20.36
C ARG A 249 -0.77 -5.47 -21.60
N GLY A 250 -1.46 -5.08 -22.66
CA GLY A 250 -1.53 -5.84 -23.91
C GLY A 250 -0.18 -5.97 -24.60
N ILE A 251 0.62 -4.89 -24.64
CA ILE A 251 1.97 -4.90 -25.24
C ILE A 251 2.86 -5.90 -24.48
N VAL A 252 2.95 -5.77 -23.15
CA VAL A 252 3.81 -6.63 -22.35
C VAL A 252 3.31 -8.08 -22.35
N SER A 253 2.00 -8.30 -22.24
CA SER A 253 1.41 -9.63 -22.33
C SER A 253 1.74 -10.33 -23.64
N LYS A 254 1.59 -9.61 -24.76
CA LYS A 254 1.93 -10.16 -26.08
C LYS A 254 3.40 -10.53 -26.18
N SER A 255 4.31 -9.69 -25.68
CA SER A 255 5.74 -9.98 -25.65
C SER A 255 6.05 -11.32 -24.95
N TYR A 256 5.42 -11.59 -23.81
CA TYR A 256 5.61 -12.84 -23.07
C TYR A 256 4.96 -14.03 -23.77
N LEU A 257 3.75 -13.88 -24.28
CA LEU A 257 3.03 -14.96 -24.97
C LEU A 257 3.76 -15.39 -26.26
N ASP A 258 4.24 -14.44 -27.03
CA ASP A 258 4.97 -14.70 -28.28
C ASP A 258 6.29 -15.46 -28.04
N GLN A 259 6.92 -15.26 -26.86
CA GLN A 259 8.19 -15.89 -26.52
C GLN A 259 8.03 -17.25 -25.83
N TYR A 260 7.06 -17.38 -24.92
CA TYR A 260 7.02 -18.47 -23.94
C TYR A 260 5.75 -19.33 -24.00
N ALA A 261 4.77 -18.98 -24.85
CA ALA A 261 3.59 -19.79 -25.08
C ALA A 261 3.70 -20.56 -26.41
N GLU A 262 3.42 -21.86 -26.40
CA GLU A 262 3.39 -22.67 -27.61
C GLU A 262 2.26 -22.17 -28.53
N ASP A 263 2.62 -21.77 -29.75
CA ASP A 263 1.72 -21.18 -30.75
C ASP A 263 0.96 -19.89 -30.27
N GLY A 264 1.52 -19.16 -29.29
CA GLY A 264 0.86 -18.01 -28.68
C GLY A 264 -0.36 -18.37 -27.82
N ASP A 265 -0.57 -19.64 -27.53
CA ASP A 265 -1.66 -20.15 -26.70
C ASP A 265 -1.35 -19.93 -25.21
N SER A 266 -2.02 -18.95 -24.59
CA SER A 266 -1.82 -18.59 -23.18
C SER A 266 -2.02 -19.77 -22.20
N THR A 267 -2.81 -20.79 -22.58
CA THR A 267 -3.00 -21.99 -21.75
C THR A 267 -1.78 -22.91 -21.73
N LYS A 268 -0.85 -22.70 -22.65
CA LYS A 268 0.41 -23.45 -22.80
C LYS A 268 1.63 -22.63 -22.39
N LEU A 269 1.43 -21.47 -21.77
CA LEU A 269 2.50 -20.62 -21.27
C LEU A 269 3.34 -21.37 -20.23
N LYS A 270 4.67 -21.32 -20.42
CA LYS A 270 5.65 -21.74 -19.43
C LYS A 270 6.51 -20.55 -19.02
N LEU A 271 6.58 -20.30 -17.72
CA LEU A 271 7.46 -19.26 -17.20
C LEU A 271 8.93 -19.68 -17.37
N PRO A 272 9.81 -18.79 -17.84
CA PRO A 272 11.24 -19.09 -17.92
C PRO A 272 11.81 -19.38 -16.54
N LYS A 273 12.53 -20.48 -16.40
CA LYS A 273 13.04 -20.94 -15.10
C LYS A 273 13.87 -19.88 -14.37
N TYR A 274 14.79 -19.21 -15.07
CA TYR A 274 15.63 -18.15 -14.49
C TYR A 274 14.83 -16.95 -13.96
N MET A 275 13.70 -16.63 -14.62
CA MET A 275 12.79 -15.57 -14.16
C MET A 275 12.03 -15.98 -12.90
N VAL A 276 11.63 -17.26 -12.83
CA VAL A 276 10.98 -17.80 -11.63
C VAL A 276 11.94 -17.80 -10.44
N GLU A 277 13.21 -18.20 -10.66
CA GLU A 277 14.28 -18.15 -9.66
C GLU A 277 14.55 -16.72 -9.21
N TYR A 278 14.74 -15.80 -10.15
CA TYR A 278 14.95 -14.38 -9.86
C TYR A 278 13.78 -13.75 -9.09
N THR A 279 12.55 -14.04 -9.49
CA THR A 279 11.36 -13.53 -8.82
C THR A 279 11.21 -14.10 -7.40
N LYS A 280 11.57 -15.39 -7.20
CA LYS A 280 11.63 -15.97 -5.86
C LYS A 280 12.58 -15.16 -4.96
N ASP A 281 13.79 -14.90 -5.43
CA ASP A 281 14.78 -14.18 -4.64
C ASP A 281 14.33 -12.74 -4.31
N LEU A 282 13.65 -12.06 -5.25
CA LEU A 282 13.03 -10.76 -4.98
C LEU A 282 11.95 -10.84 -3.91
N ILE A 283 11.05 -11.83 -3.98
CA ILE A 283 9.98 -12.02 -2.99
C ILE A 283 10.55 -12.28 -1.60
N TYR A 284 11.55 -13.16 -1.51
CA TYR A 284 12.21 -13.48 -0.25
C TYR A 284 12.89 -12.25 0.34
N PHE A 285 13.59 -11.49 -0.51
CA PHE A 285 14.25 -10.26 -0.11
C PHE A 285 13.26 -9.20 0.41
N ILE A 286 12.14 -8.97 -0.31
CA ILE A 286 11.08 -8.06 0.13
C ILE A 286 10.54 -8.48 1.50
N MET A 287 10.16 -9.74 1.63
CA MET A 287 9.53 -10.23 2.86
C MET A 287 10.50 -10.22 4.05
N ASP A 288 11.79 -10.48 3.85
CA ASP A 288 12.79 -10.43 4.93
C ASP A 288 13.18 -8.99 5.33
N THR A 289 13.05 -8.03 4.41
CA THR A 289 13.60 -6.68 4.63
C THR A 289 12.55 -5.58 4.79
N GLN A 290 11.32 -5.81 4.35
CA GLN A 290 10.28 -4.79 4.31
C GLN A 290 8.97 -5.17 5.02
N TYR A 291 8.78 -6.45 5.37
CA TYR A 291 7.54 -6.88 6.01
C TYR A 291 7.49 -6.50 7.50
N GLY A 292 6.67 -5.51 7.84
CA GLY A 292 6.63 -4.88 9.16
C GLY A 292 6.09 -5.77 10.28
N LEU A 293 5.22 -6.74 9.98
CA LEU A 293 4.62 -7.59 11.01
C LEU A 293 5.42 -8.86 11.34
N ALA A 294 6.59 -9.08 10.73
CA ALA A 294 7.41 -10.27 10.99
C ALA A 294 7.68 -10.46 12.49
N GLY A 295 8.07 -9.40 13.20
CA GLY A 295 8.32 -9.39 14.63
C GLY A 295 7.06 -9.62 15.48
N VAL A 296 5.94 -9.01 15.09
CA VAL A 296 4.63 -9.17 15.75
C VAL A 296 4.13 -10.61 15.65
N LEU A 297 4.31 -11.23 14.48
CA LEU A 297 3.94 -12.62 14.23
C LEU A 297 4.96 -13.63 14.78
N GLY A 298 6.10 -13.15 15.31
CA GLY A 298 7.13 -13.97 15.93
C GLY A 298 8.08 -14.66 14.96
N TYR A 299 8.13 -14.24 13.70
CA TYR A 299 9.08 -14.73 12.71
C TYR A 299 10.42 -13.99 12.82
N LYS A 300 11.51 -14.74 12.73
CA LYS A 300 12.88 -14.19 12.67
C LYS A 300 13.36 -13.97 11.24
N SER A 301 12.85 -14.74 10.31
CA SER A 301 13.11 -14.68 8.88
C SER A 301 11.84 -15.06 8.14
N MET A 302 11.43 -14.23 7.22
CA MET A 302 10.30 -14.52 6.35
C MET A 302 10.68 -15.51 5.25
N ALA A 303 11.95 -15.56 4.86
CA ALA A 303 12.47 -16.62 3.98
C ALA A 303 12.28 -18.00 4.62
N ASP A 304 12.64 -18.18 5.90
CA ASP A 304 12.41 -19.43 6.64
C ASP A 304 10.91 -19.75 6.72
N TYR A 305 10.06 -18.75 6.94
CA TYR A 305 8.61 -18.92 6.90
C TYR A 305 8.16 -19.46 5.54
N LEU A 306 8.55 -18.80 4.45
CA LEU A 306 8.15 -19.16 3.08
C LEU A 306 8.62 -20.58 2.72
N ASP A 307 9.85 -20.94 3.02
CA ASP A 307 10.39 -22.28 2.74
C ASP A 307 9.64 -23.41 3.49
N ASN A 308 9.04 -23.08 4.63
CA ASN A 308 8.30 -24.06 5.45
C ASN A 308 6.78 -24.00 5.25
N THR A 309 6.28 -23.15 4.34
CA THR A 309 4.84 -23.10 4.03
C THR A 309 4.38 -24.28 3.18
N LEU A 310 3.07 -24.52 3.23
CA LEU A 310 2.43 -25.48 2.34
C LEU A 310 2.61 -25.03 0.87
N TYR A 311 3.03 -25.94 0.01
CA TYR A 311 3.33 -25.68 -1.41
C TYR A 311 4.59 -24.85 -1.72
N SER A 312 5.52 -24.72 -0.78
CA SER A 312 6.82 -24.05 -1.05
C SER A 312 7.60 -24.73 -2.20
N ASP A 313 7.40 -26.05 -2.41
CA ASP A 313 7.95 -26.80 -3.55
C ASP A 313 7.44 -26.30 -4.92
N LYS A 314 6.37 -25.50 -4.95
CA LYS A 314 5.80 -24.89 -6.16
C LYS A 314 6.26 -23.45 -6.41
N PHE A 315 7.03 -22.84 -5.53
CA PHE A 315 7.59 -21.50 -5.75
C PHE A 315 8.52 -21.42 -6.96
N LEU A 316 9.06 -22.54 -7.40
CA LEU A 316 9.88 -22.67 -8.60
C LEU A 316 9.13 -23.35 -9.77
N SER A 317 7.80 -23.41 -9.74
CA SER A 317 7.02 -23.98 -10.83
C SER A 317 7.05 -23.07 -12.07
N GLU A 318 7.36 -23.66 -13.24
CA GLU A 318 7.25 -22.97 -14.53
C GLU A 318 5.80 -22.83 -15.01
N LYS A 319 4.83 -23.43 -14.29
CA LYS A 319 3.40 -23.33 -14.60
C LYS A 319 2.79 -22.12 -13.88
N PRO A 320 2.28 -21.13 -14.60
CA PRO A 320 1.77 -19.88 -14.00
C PRO A 320 0.76 -20.10 -12.87
N VAL A 321 -0.17 -21.03 -13.04
CA VAL A 321 -1.23 -21.30 -12.05
C VAL A 321 -0.68 -21.93 -10.76
N GLU A 322 0.24 -22.92 -10.88
CA GLU A 322 0.86 -23.57 -9.71
C GLU A 322 1.71 -22.55 -8.93
N TYR A 323 2.51 -21.77 -9.66
CA TYR A 323 3.35 -20.70 -9.13
C TYR A 323 2.54 -19.64 -8.36
N ALA A 324 1.55 -19.05 -9.02
CA ALA A 324 0.73 -18.00 -8.44
C ALA A 324 -0.08 -18.47 -7.21
N ASN A 325 -0.64 -19.68 -7.27
CA ASN A 325 -1.38 -20.25 -6.15
C ASN A 325 -0.49 -20.50 -4.93
N ALA A 326 0.76 -20.95 -5.14
CA ALA A 326 1.68 -21.19 -4.04
C ALA A 326 1.97 -19.92 -3.24
N TYR A 327 2.31 -18.81 -3.91
CA TYR A 327 2.53 -17.53 -3.25
C TYR A 327 1.24 -16.94 -2.65
N SER A 328 0.12 -17.04 -3.35
CA SER A 328 -1.18 -16.59 -2.84
C SER A 328 -1.53 -17.30 -1.53
N ILE A 329 -1.30 -18.61 -1.44
CA ILE A 329 -1.54 -19.39 -0.22
C ILE A 329 -0.57 -18.97 0.88
N ALA A 330 0.73 -18.93 0.58
CA ALA A 330 1.76 -18.62 1.55
C ALA A 330 1.51 -17.27 2.23
N LEU A 331 1.25 -16.21 1.44
CA LEU A 331 1.01 -14.87 1.98
C LEU A 331 -0.35 -14.79 2.69
N SER A 332 -1.37 -15.48 2.22
CA SER A 332 -2.68 -15.51 2.89
C SER A 332 -2.64 -16.20 4.26
N LEU A 333 -1.74 -17.16 4.48
CA LEU A 333 -1.57 -17.84 5.76
C LEU A 333 -0.96 -16.95 6.85
N LEU A 334 -0.39 -15.80 6.49
CA LEU A 334 0.03 -14.78 7.46
C LEU A 334 -1.17 -14.14 8.19
N ASN A 335 -2.38 -14.28 7.63
CA ASN A 335 -3.62 -13.67 8.15
C ASN A 335 -3.51 -12.16 8.36
N ASP A 336 -2.68 -11.51 7.57
CA ASP A 336 -2.51 -10.07 7.50
C ASP A 336 -3.40 -9.50 6.39
N GLY A 337 -4.32 -8.61 6.75
CA GLY A 337 -5.28 -8.03 5.81
C GLY A 337 -4.66 -7.09 4.77
N HIS A 338 -3.44 -6.64 4.98
CA HIS A 338 -2.67 -5.83 4.04
C HIS A 338 -1.76 -6.65 3.14
N THR A 339 -1.47 -7.91 3.51
CA THR A 339 -0.49 -8.73 2.78
C THR A 339 -1.17 -9.72 1.85
N GLY A 340 -0.77 -9.66 0.60
CA GLY A 340 -1.32 -10.51 -0.43
C GLY A 340 -0.48 -10.57 -1.68
N TYR A 341 -0.76 -11.55 -2.52
CA TYR A 341 -0.17 -11.74 -3.82
C TYR A 341 -1.24 -11.51 -4.89
N SER A 342 -1.00 -10.54 -5.75
CA SER A 342 -1.82 -10.33 -6.93
C SER A 342 -1.21 -11.08 -8.11
N PRO A 343 -1.97 -11.99 -8.74
CA PRO A 343 -1.49 -12.69 -9.93
C PRO A 343 -1.23 -11.67 -11.04
N SER A 344 -0.37 -12.06 -11.97
CA SER A 344 0.13 -11.22 -13.05
C SER A 344 -0.91 -10.31 -13.70
N LEU A 345 -0.61 -9.02 -13.73
CA LEU A 345 -1.46 -8.02 -14.38
C LEU A 345 -1.57 -8.22 -15.89
N TYR A 346 -0.55 -8.77 -16.54
CA TYR A 346 -0.51 -8.93 -17.99
C TYR A 346 -0.57 -10.40 -18.48
N LEU A 347 -0.48 -11.38 -17.60
CA LEU A 347 -0.67 -12.78 -17.95
C LEU A 347 -2.08 -13.31 -17.60
N TYR A 348 -3.02 -12.40 -17.37
CA TYR A 348 -4.32 -12.73 -16.80
C TYR A 348 -5.28 -13.43 -17.78
N GLU A 349 -5.30 -13.00 -19.05
CA GLU A 349 -6.23 -13.55 -20.03
C GLU A 349 -5.78 -14.92 -20.55
N GLY A 350 -6.64 -15.92 -20.38
CA GLY A 350 -6.42 -17.28 -20.87
C GLY A 350 -5.55 -18.19 -20.00
N THR A 351 -4.79 -17.65 -19.03
CA THR A 351 -3.92 -18.50 -18.18
C THR A 351 -4.68 -19.23 -17.07
N GLY A 352 -5.95 -18.92 -16.85
CA GLY A 352 -6.75 -19.49 -15.75
C GLY A 352 -6.44 -18.87 -14.37
N LEU A 353 -5.51 -17.92 -14.29
CA LEU A 353 -5.07 -17.28 -13.04
C LEU A 353 -6.19 -16.49 -12.34
N GLY A 354 -7.20 -16.00 -13.08
CA GLY A 354 -8.31 -15.21 -12.53
C GLY A 354 -9.43 -16.02 -11.90
N ASN A 355 -9.47 -17.33 -12.07
CA ASN A 355 -10.72 -18.05 -11.86
C ASN A 355 -10.92 -18.73 -10.52
N LYS A 356 -9.93 -18.93 -9.67
CA LYS A 356 -10.09 -19.46 -8.29
C LYS A 356 -8.74 -19.48 -7.58
N THR A 357 -8.32 -18.37 -7.04
CA THR A 357 -7.25 -18.40 -6.04
C THR A 357 -7.81 -18.85 -4.69
N TYR A 358 -7.05 -19.63 -3.97
CA TYR A 358 -7.33 -20.06 -2.58
C TYR A 358 -7.54 -18.85 -1.65
N TYR A 359 -6.95 -17.73 -1.99
CA TYR A 359 -7.13 -16.41 -1.36
C TYR A 359 -8.61 -16.01 -1.23
N GLN A 360 -9.44 -16.23 -2.24
CA GLN A 360 -10.89 -15.95 -2.17
C GLN A 360 -11.61 -16.82 -1.12
N THR A 361 -11.06 -17.97 -0.78
CA THR A 361 -11.65 -18.86 0.23
C THR A 361 -11.30 -18.40 1.65
N LEU A 362 -10.09 -17.89 1.87
CA LEU A 362 -9.66 -17.37 3.18
C LEU A 362 -10.31 -16.01 3.52
N LEU A 363 -10.58 -15.17 2.53
CA LEU A 363 -11.35 -13.94 2.71
C LEU A 363 -12.85 -14.14 2.92
N LYS A 364 -13.35 -15.37 2.84
CA LYS A 364 -14.78 -15.67 2.92
C LYS A 364 -15.43 -15.18 4.22
N ASP A 365 -14.74 -15.33 5.34
CA ASP A 365 -15.27 -14.91 6.64
C ASP A 365 -15.43 -13.39 6.72
N ARG A 366 -14.47 -12.63 6.18
CA ARG A 366 -14.52 -11.17 6.10
C ARG A 366 -15.61 -10.71 5.13
N THR A 367 -15.73 -11.35 3.97
CA THR A 367 -16.82 -11.09 3.01
C THR A 367 -18.19 -11.41 3.61
N MET A 368 -18.27 -12.48 4.39
CA MET A 368 -19.51 -12.85 5.08
C MET A 368 -19.90 -11.81 6.14
N LEU A 369 -18.94 -11.35 6.95
CA LEU A 369 -19.16 -10.28 7.92
C LEU A 369 -19.65 -9.00 7.24
N TYR A 370 -18.97 -8.57 6.17
CA TYR A 370 -19.40 -7.43 5.35
C TYR A 370 -20.85 -7.59 4.89
N SER A 371 -21.19 -8.75 4.35
CA SER A 371 -22.54 -9.03 3.84
C SER A 371 -23.61 -8.96 4.94
N ILE A 372 -23.30 -9.47 6.13
CA ILE A 372 -24.20 -9.41 7.29
C ILE A 372 -24.44 -7.95 7.70
N LEU A 373 -23.37 -7.19 7.91
CA LEU A 373 -23.45 -5.79 8.33
C LEU A 373 -24.17 -4.94 7.29
N ASN A 374 -23.83 -5.12 6.02
CA ASN A 374 -24.43 -4.38 4.91
C ASN A 374 -25.93 -4.70 4.80
N ASN A 375 -26.34 -5.96 4.90
CA ASN A 375 -27.76 -6.34 4.86
C ASN A 375 -28.56 -5.73 6.03
N GLN A 376 -27.98 -5.67 7.23
CA GLN A 376 -28.61 -5.03 8.38
C GLN A 376 -28.79 -3.53 8.14
N ARG A 377 -27.77 -2.86 7.62
CA ARG A 377 -27.78 -1.44 7.28
C ARG A 377 -28.79 -1.13 6.17
N GLU A 378 -28.75 -1.88 5.08
CA GLU A 378 -29.70 -1.78 3.97
C GLU A 378 -31.16 -1.90 4.43
N SER A 379 -31.42 -2.77 5.41
CA SER A 379 -32.78 -2.91 5.96
C SER A 379 -33.30 -1.63 6.64
N GLU A 380 -32.42 -0.84 7.25
CA GLU A 380 -32.76 0.45 7.86
C GLU A 380 -32.86 1.57 6.82
N LEU A 381 -31.95 1.60 5.84
CA LEU A 381 -31.99 2.58 4.75
C LEU A 381 -33.29 2.49 3.94
N LYS A 382 -33.74 1.27 3.65
CA LYS A 382 -35.03 1.04 2.94
C LYS A 382 -36.27 1.52 3.69
N LYS A 383 -36.24 1.56 5.02
CA LYS A 383 -37.41 2.08 5.81
C LYS A 383 -37.58 3.58 5.63
N THR A 384 -36.51 4.30 5.36
CA THR A 384 -36.46 5.76 5.23
C THR A 384 -36.26 6.24 3.79
N ASP A 385 -36.19 5.31 2.83
CA ASP A 385 -35.90 5.60 1.42
C ASP A 385 -34.60 6.45 1.28
N SER A 386 -33.56 6.09 2.06
CA SER A 386 -32.32 6.84 2.13
C SER A 386 -31.18 6.11 1.42
N ALA A 387 -30.27 6.86 0.80
CA ALA A 387 -29.00 6.36 0.32
C ALA A 387 -28.00 6.15 1.47
N LEU A 388 -26.91 5.41 1.21
CA LEU A 388 -25.89 5.11 2.21
C LEU A 388 -25.29 6.37 2.86
N THR A 389 -25.06 7.39 2.05
CA THR A 389 -24.37 8.63 2.42
C THR A 389 -25.30 9.72 2.92
N ASP A 390 -26.63 9.49 2.90
CA ASP A 390 -27.61 10.47 3.35
C ASP A 390 -27.58 10.63 4.87
N VAL A 391 -27.80 11.86 5.31
CA VAL A 391 -27.99 12.14 6.73
C VAL A 391 -29.39 11.77 7.16
N ARG A 392 -29.49 10.87 8.12
CA ARG A 392 -30.75 10.47 8.75
C ARG A 392 -30.84 11.07 10.15
N TYR A 393 -32.01 11.46 10.56
CA TYR A 393 -32.25 12.09 11.86
C TYR A 393 -33.14 11.23 12.74
N SER A 394 -32.89 11.26 14.04
CA SER A 394 -33.83 10.67 15.02
C SER A 394 -35.14 11.46 15.06
N ASP A 395 -36.23 10.79 15.45
CA ASP A 395 -37.58 11.39 15.54
C ASP A 395 -37.63 12.58 16.51
N ASP A 396 -36.79 12.58 17.53
CA ASP A 396 -36.65 13.68 18.48
C ASP A 396 -35.74 14.82 18.00
N GLY A 397 -35.08 14.64 16.83
CA GLY A 397 -34.22 15.62 16.20
C GLY A 397 -32.87 15.84 16.90
N THR A 398 -32.53 15.07 17.95
CA THR A 398 -31.33 15.28 18.75
C THR A 398 -30.09 14.50 18.26
N ALA A 399 -30.29 13.53 17.37
CA ALA A 399 -29.19 12.76 16.77
C ALA A 399 -29.29 12.78 15.25
N ALA A 400 -28.12 12.83 14.61
CA ALA A 400 -27.92 12.61 13.19
C ALA A 400 -27.06 11.37 12.95
N TYR A 401 -27.27 10.68 11.85
CA TYR A 401 -26.60 9.44 11.49
C TYR A 401 -26.28 9.41 10.01
N PHE A 402 -25.03 9.11 9.63
CA PHE A 402 -24.64 8.84 8.26
C PHE A 402 -23.49 7.81 8.21
N SER A 403 -23.25 7.23 7.03
CA SER A 403 -22.28 6.13 6.87
C SER A 403 -21.25 6.45 5.80
N PHE A 404 -20.05 5.84 5.91
CA PHE A 404 -19.04 5.82 4.86
C PHE A 404 -18.21 4.53 4.91
N ASN A 405 -17.70 4.09 3.74
CA ASN A 405 -17.07 2.78 3.60
C ASN A 405 -15.58 2.83 3.28
N GLY A 406 -14.98 4.02 3.19
CA GLY A 406 -13.56 4.18 2.87
C GLY A 406 -13.11 5.62 2.87
N PHE A 407 -11.81 5.82 2.92
CA PHE A 407 -11.15 7.13 2.84
C PHE A 407 -10.71 7.36 1.40
N SER A 408 -11.60 7.89 0.58
CA SER A 408 -11.36 8.17 -0.83
C SER A 408 -11.06 9.65 -1.05
N ALA A 409 -10.13 9.95 -1.94
CA ALA A 409 -9.90 11.30 -2.46
C ALA A 409 -10.48 11.41 -3.88
N ALA A 410 -10.97 12.58 -4.25
CA ALA A 410 -11.23 12.89 -5.65
C ALA A 410 -9.89 12.88 -6.42
N ARG A 411 -9.92 12.43 -7.68
CA ARG A 411 -8.68 12.36 -8.49
C ARG A 411 -8.05 13.74 -8.73
N TYR A 412 -8.86 14.77 -8.84
CA TYR A 412 -8.44 16.17 -8.99
C TYR A 412 -9.56 17.08 -8.51
N TYR A 413 -9.18 18.28 -8.08
CA TYR A 413 -10.12 19.34 -7.79
C TYR A 413 -10.06 20.38 -8.93
N SER A 414 -11.19 20.67 -9.55
CA SER A 414 -11.33 21.81 -10.45
C SER A 414 -12.61 22.56 -10.12
N ASP A 415 -12.65 23.84 -10.50
CA ASP A 415 -13.86 24.66 -10.35
C ASP A 415 -15.02 24.14 -11.24
N THR A 416 -14.69 23.31 -12.23
CA THR A 416 -15.66 22.70 -13.16
C THR A 416 -16.20 21.35 -12.69
N MET A 417 -15.66 20.76 -11.62
CA MET A 417 -16.16 19.48 -11.09
C MET A 417 -17.64 19.56 -10.74
N SER A 418 -18.39 18.58 -11.22
CA SER A 418 -19.78 18.38 -10.80
C SER A 418 -19.87 18.05 -9.30
N GLU A 419 -21.04 18.28 -8.70
CA GLU A 419 -21.29 17.91 -7.31
C GLU A 419 -21.14 16.40 -7.08
N ASP A 420 -21.52 15.57 -8.05
CA ASP A 420 -21.41 14.09 -7.94
C ASP A 420 -19.94 13.65 -7.93
N GLU A 421 -19.07 14.28 -8.73
CA GLU A 421 -17.63 14.02 -8.72
C GLU A 421 -17.00 14.45 -7.38
N ARG A 422 -17.35 15.63 -6.86
CA ARG A 422 -16.89 16.08 -5.54
C ARG A 422 -17.33 15.12 -4.43
N LEU A 423 -18.52 14.55 -4.54
CA LEU A 423 -19.05 13.57 -3.58
C LEU A 423 -18.32 12.22 -3.62
N THR A 424 -17.42 11.97 -4.58
CA THR A 424 -16.50 10.83 -4.52
C THR A 424 -15.43 11.00 -3.45
N ASP A 425 -15.13 12.24 -3.05
CA ASP A 425 -14.21 12.56 -1.96
C ASP A 425 -14.88 12.45 -0.60
N THR A 426 -14.28 11.67 0.30
CA THR A 426 -14.83 11.43 1.64
C THR A 426 -14.82 12.70 2.50
N TYR A 427 -13.74 13.50 2.43
CA TYR A 427 -13.66 14.76 3.19
C TYR A 427 -14.76 15.73 2.75
N TYR A 428 -14.95 15.92 1.44
CA TYR A 428 -15.98 16.81 0.91
C TYR A 428 -17.40 16.38 1.36
N ARG A 429 -17.68 15.07 1.33
CA ARG A 429 -18.96 14.54 1.84
C ARG A 429 -19.17 14.82 3.33
N PHE A 430 -18.09 14.66 4.14
CA PHE A 430 -18.18 14.97 5.57
C PHE A 430 -18.50 16.44 5.81
N VAL A 431 -17.80 17.35 5.13
CA VAL A 431 -18.06 18.80 5.23
C VAL A 431 -19.50 19.11 4.85
N LYS A 432 -20.00 18.56 3.75
CA LYS A 432 -21.40 18.73 3.31
C LYS A 432 -22.39 18.23 4.35
N ASN A 433 -22.22 17.00 4.83
CA ASN A 433 -23.13 16.39 5.81
C ASN A 433 -23.11 17.16 7.14
N LEU A 434 -21.94 17.53 7.63
CA LEU A 434 -21.81 18.28 8.89
C LEU A 434 -22.40 19.70 8.79
N ASN A 435 -22.25 20.35 7.64
CA ASN A 435 -22.92 21.64 7.36
C ASN A 435 -24.45 21.50 7.33
N GLU A 436 -24.97 20.45 6.69
CA GLU A 436 -26.42 20.17 6.68
C GLU A 436 -26.94 19.97 8.11
N ILE A 437 -26.26 19.14 8.92
CA ILE A 437 -26.61 18.87 10.30
C ILE A 437 -26.61 20.17 11.14
N LYS A 438 -25.55 20.99 10.97
CA LYS A 438 -25.42 22.28 11.67
C LYS A 438 -26.53 23.26 11.27
N ALA A 439 -26.88 23.33 9.99
CA ALA A 439 -27.94 24.19 9.48
C ALA A 439 -29.33 23.78 9.97
N LYS A 440 -29.58 22.47 10.14
CA LYS A 440 -30.82 21.96 10.70
C LYS A 440 -31.06 22.44 12.12
N GLY A 441 -30.04 22.48 12.94
CA GLY A 441 -30.11 22.84 14.36
C GLY A 441 -30.76 21.76 15.24
N GLY A 442 -30.54 21.86 16.54
CA GLY A 442 -31.13 20.93 17.54
C GLY A 442 -30.43 19.57 17.67
N VAL A 443 -29.51 19.24 16.76
CA VAL A 443 -28.69 18.02 16.85
C VAL A 443 -27.56 18.22 17.87
N GLU A 444 -27.42 17.28 18.78
CA GLU A 444 -26.37 17.25 19.81
C GLU A 444 -25.35 16.14 19.55
N ARG A 445 -25.80 15.05 18.92
CA ARG A 445 -25.03 13.81 18.71
C ARG A 445 -24.97 13.47 17.23
N VAL A 446 -23.76 13.29 16.71
CA VAL A 446 -23.52 12.82 15.35
C VAL A 446 -22.92 11.41 15.41
N VAL A 447 -23.65 10.46 14.87
CA VAL A 447 -23.23 9.07 14.77
C VAL A 447 -22.74 8.80 13.35
N ILE A 448 -21.50 8.39 13.21
CA ILE A 448 -20.87 8.10 11.94
C ILE A 448 -20.59 6.60 11.89
N ASP A 449 -21.19 5.93 10.92
CA ASP A 449 -21.03 4.49 10.73
C ASP A 449 -19.88 4.20 9.78
N GLU A 450 -18.84 3.57 10.30
CA GLU A 450 -17.70 3.02 9.57
C GLU A 450 -17.54 1.50 9.77
N SER A 451 -18.58 0.84 10.20
CA SER A 451 -18.55 -0.60 10.51
C SER A 451 -18.23 -1.50 9.32
N THR A 452 -18.29 -0.96 8.10
CA THR A 452 -17.87 -1.64 6.84
C THR A 452 -16.76 -0.88 6.12
N ASN A 453 -16.00 -0.06 6.84
CA ASN A 453 -14.90 0.72 6.28
C ASN A 453 -13.60 -0.10 6.28
N GLY A 454 -13.08 -0.41 5.10
CA GLY A 454 -11.84 -1.18 4.94
C GLY A 454 -10.56 -0.35 4.95
N GLY A 455 -10.65 0.99 5.13
CA GLY A 455 -9.49 1.87 5.12
C GLY A 455 -9.44 2.83 3.92
N GLY A 456 -8.26 3.24 3.54
CA GLY A 456 -7.99 4.15 2.42
C GLY A 456 -6.87 5.16 2.73
N TYR A 457 -6.99 6.39 2.21
CA TYR A 457 -5.93 7.40 2.32
C TYR A 457 -5.77 7.96 3.74
N VAL A 458 -4.55 7.85 4.28
CA VAL A 458 -4.18 8.34 5.62
C VAL A 458 -4.43 9.86 5.77
N LEU A 459 -4.13 10.65 4.74
CA LEU A 459 -4.33 12.10 4.81
C LEU A 459 -5.82 12.48 4.84
N ILE A 460 -6.69 11.74 4.14
CA ILE A 460 -8.15 11.93 4.27
C ILE A 460 -8.60 11.59 5.68
N MET A 461 -8.08 10.53 6.28
CA MET A 461 -8.34 10.20 7.69
C MET A 461 -7.92 11.35 8.63
N GLY A 462 -6.75 11.93 8.43
CA GLY A 462 -6.28 13.10 9.19
C GLY A 462 -7.19 14.31 9.04
N LYS A 463 -7.70 14.59 7.84
CA LYS A 463 -8.69 15.65 7.60
C LYS A 463 -9.98 15.41 8.40
N LEU A 464 -10.47 14.15 8.46
CA LEU A 464 -11.67 13.83 9.24
C LEU A 464 -11.44 13.98 10.75
N LEU A 465 -10.26 13.60 11.26
CA LEU A 465 -9.88 13.85 12.65
C LEU A 465 -9.91 15.36 12.97
N ALA A 466 -9.31 16.18 12.12
CA ALA A 466 -9.31 17.64 12.28
C ALA A 466 -10.73 18.22 12.26
N LEU A 467 -11.60 17.77 11.32
CA LEU A 467 -13.01 18.18 11.25
C LEU A 467 -13.80 17.86 12.52
N MET A 468 -13.58 16.68 13.10
CA MET A 468 -14.29 16.24 14.31
C MET A 468 -13.69 16.82 15.59
N SER A 469 -12.48 17.35 15.56
CA SER A 469 -11.81 17.94 16.70
C SER A 469 -12.49 19.25 17.17
N LYS A 470 -12.08 19.76 18.32
CA LYS A 470 -12.53 21.08 18.83
C LYS A 470 -11.61 22.24 18.42
N THR A 471 -10.46 21.91 17.87
CA THR A 471 -9.36 22.87 17.66
C THR A 471 -8.94 23.01 16.20
N ASN A 472 -9.58 22.30 15.28
CA ASN A 472 -9.15 22.18 13.90
C ASN A 472 -7.69 21.72 13.80
N SER A 473 -7.32 20.74 14.61
CA SER A 473 -5.97 20.17 14.61
C SER A 473 -6.04 18.71 15.03
N ALA A 474 -5.37 17.86 14.27
CA ALA A 474 -5.20 16.45 14.58
C ALA A 474 -3.74 16.04 14.44
N ASP A 475 -3.25 15.31 15.42
CA ASP A 475 -1.92 14.73 15.43
C ASP A 475 -2.03 13.24 15.13
N MET A 476 -1.30 12.77 14.12
CA MET A 476 -1.12 11.36 13.82
C MET A 476 0.37 11.03 13.97
N TYR A 477 0.66 9.83 14.41
CA TYR A 477 2.05 9.40 14.56
C TYR A 477 2.30 8.15 13.76
N MET A 478 3.46 8.12 13.08
CA MET A 478 3.96 6.94 12.40
C MET A 478 5.35 6.60 12.94
N LYS A 479 5.58 5.34 13.23
CA LYS A 479 6.86 4.81 13.68
C LYS A 479 7.41 3.84 12.66
N ASN A 480 8.65 4.04 12.28
CA ASN A 480 9.40 3.02 11.55
C ASN A 480 10.04 2.05 12.55
N ASP A 481 9.71 0.77 12.48
CA ASP A 481 10.18 -0.21 13.45
C ASP A 481 11.66 -0.56 13.30
N ILE A 482 12.24 -0.37 12.11
CA ILE A 482 13.66 -0.66 11.86
C ILE A 482 14.55 0.45 12.41
N THR A 483 14.22 1.72 12.10
CA THR A 483 15.00 2.87 12.55
C THR A 483 14.61 3.36 13.94
N GLY A 484 13.41 3.02 14.40
CA GLY A 484 12.80 3.58 15.59
C GLY A 484 12.45 5.07 15.46
N THR A 485 12.49 5.62 14.23
CA THR A 485 12.07 7.01 13.95
C THR A 485 10.56 7.14 14.17
N VAL A 486 10.15 8.19 14.86
CA VAL A 486 8.74 8.53 15.04
C VAL A 486 8.48 9.87 14.39
N MET A 487 7.58 9.88 13.42
CA MET A 487 7.11 11.05 12.71
C MET A 487 5.74 11.49 13.24
N LYS A 488 5.58 12.79 13.49
CA LYS A 488 4.31 13.42 13.81
C LYS A 488 3.77 14.13 12.58
N TYR A 489 2.56 13.86 12.24
CA TYR A 489 1.79 14.49 11.16
C TYR A 489 0.69 15.33 11.78
N ASN A 490 0.81 16.66 11.71
CA ASN A 490 -0.24 17.58 12.15
C ASN A 490 -1.06 18.02 10.94
N VAL A 491 -2.38 17.86 11.04
CA VAL A 491 -3.34 18.20 9.98
C VAL A 491 -4.31 19.27 10.47
N GLN A 492 -4.49 20.34 9.70
CA GLN A 492 -5.53 21.35 9.85
C GLN A 492 -6.27 21.48 8.50
N VAL A 493 -7.55 21.82 8.55
CA VAL A 493 -8.40 21.95 7.34
C VAL A 493 -8.99 23.36 7.25
N ASP A 494 -9.27 23.80 6.02
CA ASP A 494 -10.05 24.99 5.69
C ASP A 494 -11.38 24.53 5.09
N SER A 495 -12.35 24.18 5.95
CA SER A 495 -13.61 23.57 5.51
C SER A 495 -14.62 24.57 4.98
N ASN A 496 -14.41 25.86 5.26
CA ASN A 496 -15.28 26.95 4.85
C ASN A 496 -14.70 27.77 3.67
N ASN A 497 -13.48 27.45 3.22
CA ASN A 497 -12.75 28.09 2.11
C ASN A 497 -12.50 29.59 2.28
N ASP A 498 -12.25 30.05 3.50
CA ASP A 498 -11.92 31.46 3.77
C ASP A 498 -10.41 31.73 3.83
N GLY A 499 -9.58 30.70 3.68
CA GLY A 499 -8.10 30.77 3.74
C GLY A 499 -7.55 30.87 5.15
N VAL A 500 -8.38 30.75 6.17
CA VAL A 500 -7.99 30.77 7.58
C VAL A 500 -8.23 29.40 8.22
N TYR A 501 -7.24 28.84 8.84
CA TYR A 501 -7.31 27.53 9.49
C TYR A 501 -7.60 27.70 10.99
N ASP A 502 -8.86 27.79 11.37
CA ASP A 502 -9.28 28.05 12.73
C ASP A 502 -10.42 27.12 13.21
N THR A 503 -10.99 27.44 14.37
CA THR A 503 -12.06 26.64 14.96
C THR A 503 -13.41 26.74 14.24
N ASN A 504 -13.57 27.66 13.27
CA ASN A 504 -14.75 27.72 12.42
C ASN A 504 -14.80 26.57 11.41
N ASP A 505 -13.65 25.96 11.14
CA ASP A 505 -13.50 24.84 10.21
C ASP A 505 -13.77 23.47 10.82
N CYS A 506 -14.01 23.38 12.12
CA CYS A 506 -14.23 22.11 12.80
C CYS A 506 -15.57 22.08 13.55
N TYR A 507 -16.06 20.88 13.83
CA TYR A 507 -17.41 20.65 14.32
C TYR A 507 -17.47 20.10 15.76
N GLY A 508 -16.35 19.74 16.38
CA GLY A 508 -16.31 19.19 17.73
C GLY A 508 -16.80 20.13 18.83
N GLN A 509 -16.93 21.43 18.55
CA GLN A 509 -17.56 22.40 19.46
C GLN A 509 -19.09 22.40 19.38
N TYR A 510 -19.69 21.84 18.28
CA TYR A 510 -21.13 21.82 18.06
C TYR A 510 -21.74 20.48 18.41
N PHE A 511 -20.99 19.37 18.20
CA PHE A 511 -21.50 18.00 18.27
C PHE A 511 -20.64 17.11 19.16
N LYS A 512 -21.25 16.11 19.78
CA LYS A 512 -20.58 14.93 20.30
C LYS A 512 -20.57 13.87 19.22
N PHE A 513 -19.40 13.36 18.89
CA PHE A 513 -19.20 12.37 17.84
C PHE A 513 -19.15 10.95 18.40
N TYR A 514 -19.80 10.04 17.68
CA TYR A 514 -19.79 8.60 17.94
C TYR A 514 -19.42 7.88 16.65
N LEU A 515 -18.48 6.93 16.71
CA LEU A 515 -18.12 6.08 15.57
C LEU A 515 -18.64 4.67 15.81
N VAL A 516 -19.39 4.15 14.83
CA VAL A 516 -19.86 2.76 14.84
C VAL A 516 -18.85 1.90 14.13
N THR A 517 -18.24 0.96 14.85
CA THR A 517 -17.14 0.12 14.39
C THR A 517 -17.51 -1.37 14.36
N SER A 518 -16.75 -2.14 13.61
CA SER A 518 -16.82 -3.60 13.62
C SER A 518 -15.45 -4.22 13.34
N ALA A 519 -15.33 -5.54 13.39
CA ALA A 519 -14.11 -6.25 12.95
C ALA A 519 -13.81 -6.09 11.44
N TYR A 520 -14.71 -5.49 10.66
CA TYR A 520 -14.46 -5.11 9.27
C TYR A 520 -13.76 -3.74 9.16
N SER A 521 -13.92 -2.86 10.16
CA SER A 521 -13.19 -1.57 10.24
C SER A 521 -11.69 -1.85 10.35
N PHE A 522 -10.94 -1.57 9.27
CA PHE A 522 -9.56 -2.05 9.09
C PHE A 522 -8.66 -0.96 8.50
N SER A 523 -7.34 -1.01 8.74
CA SER A 523 -6.40 -0.01 8.22
C SER A 523 -6.79 1.40 8.72
N CYS A 524 -6.92 2.42 7.86
CA CYS A 524 -7.43 3.73 8.28
C CYS A 524 -8.81 3.65 8.96
N GLY A 525 -9.65 2.64 8.64
CA GLY A 525 -10.92 2.38 9.35
C GLY A 525 -10.72 1.82 10.77
N ASN A 526 -9.53 1.37 11.12
CA ASN A 526 -9.10 1.03 12.47
C ASN A 526 -8.36 2.20 13.14
N ALA A 527 -7.46 2.85 12.39
CA ALA A 527 -6.64 3.94 12.93
C ALA A 527 -7.48 5.18 13.30
N LEU A 528 -8.49 5.56 12.49
CA LEU A 528 -9.39 6.68 12.81
C LEU A 528 -10.03 6.52 14.19
N PRO A 529 -10.80 5.44 14.48
CA PRO A 529 -11.43 5.28 15.78
C PRO A 529 -10.41 5.13 16.92
N TYR A 530 -9.26 4.49 16.68
CA TYR A 530 -8.22 4.33 17.67
C TYR A 530 -7.65 5.69 18.11
N ILE A 531 -7.21 6.51 17.16
CA ILE A 531 -6.65 7.83 17.44
C ILE A 531 -7.73 8.75 18.03
N ALA A 532 -8.91 8.82 17.40
CA ALA A 532 -9.99 9.71 17.82
C ALA A 532 -10.51 9.40 19.24
N GLN A 533 -10.54 8.13 19.65
CA GLN A 533 -10.91 7.74 21.01
C GLN A 533 -9.83 8.14 22.02
N ASN A 534 -8.55 7.89 21.70
CA ASN A 534 -7.42 8.23 22.56
C ASN A 534 -7.31 9.74 22.79
N ASP A 535 -7.62 10.54 21.75
CA ASP A 535 -7.62 12.02 21.83
C ASP A 535 -8.91 12.58 22.41
N GLY A 536 -9.88 11.75 22.77
CA GLY A 536 -11.17 12.19 23.33
C GLY A 536 -12.05 12.93 22.34
N ILE A 537 -11.85 12.74 21.03
CA ILE A 537 -12.63 13.34 19.95
C ILE A 537 -13.97 12.61 19.79
N VAL A 538 -13.97 11.30 19.93
CA VAL A 538 -15.15 10.45 19.72
C VAL A 538 -15.36 9.42 20.83
N GLN A 539 -16.56 8.87 20.90
CA GLN A 539 -16.84 7.61 21.63
C GLN A 539 -17.16 6.50 20.62
N LEU A 540 -16.61 5.30 20.86
CA LEU A 540 -16.83 4.17 19.97
C LEU A 540 -18.05 3.36 20.37
N VAL A 541 -18.79 2.89 19.37
CA VAL A 541 -20.01 2.08 19.50
C VAL A 541 -19.87 0.85 18.59
N GLY A 542 -20.30 -0.32 19.03
CA GLY A 542 -20.31 -1.53 18.20
C GLY A 542 -19.37 -2.61 18.70
N THR A 543 -18.51 -3.13 17.84
CA THR A 543 -17.53 -4.16 18.17
C THR A 543 -16.12 -3.73 17.83
N ARG A 544 -15.14 -4.42 18.40
CA ARG A 544 -13.71 -4.16 18.17
C ARG A 544 -13.39 -4.11 16.69
N THR A 545 -12.53 -3.19 16.30
CA THR A 545 -12.00 -3.04 14.94
C THR A 545 -11.04 -4.17 14.55
N GLY A 546 -10.69 -4.24 13.30
CA GLY A 546 -9.96 -5.38 12.71
C GLY A 546 -8.45 -5.24 12.66
N GLY A 547 -7.87 -4.17 13.24
CA GLY A 547 -6.41 -3.96 13.19
C GLY A 547 -5.93 -3.38 11.85
N GLY A 548 -4.66 -3.66 11.49
CA GLY A 548 -4.02 -3.18 10.27
C GLY A 548 -3.28 -1.86 10.47
N GLU A 549 -2.37 -1.82 11.43
CA GLU A 549 -1.62 -0.61 11.80
C GLU A 549 -0.54 -0.18 10.80
N CYS A 550 -0.05 -1.12 9.98
CA CYS A 550 1.00 -0.81 9.05
C CYS A 550 0.49 -0.01 7.85
N SER A 551 1.29 0.91 7.34
CA SER A 551 1.12 1.39 5.97
C SER A 551 1.33 0.25 4.98
N VAL A 552 0.81 0.42 3.77
CA VAL A 552 0.83 -0.63 2.74
C VAL A 552 1.82 -0.25 1.66
N GLU A 553 2.69 -1.17 1.32
CA GLU A 553 3.57 -1.05 0.15
C GLU A 553 3.21 -2.10 -0.89
N SER A 554 3.38 -1.73 -2.15
CA SER A 554 3.18 -2.63 -3.29
C SER A 554 4.47 -2.71 -4.11
N VAL A 555 4.89 -3.92 -4.44
CA VAL A 555 6.05 -4.16 -5.30
C VAL A 555 5.61 -4.94 -6.53
N LEU A 556 5.91 -4.42 -7.73
CA LEU A 556 5.72 -5.14 -8.98
C LEU A 556 6.90 -6.09 -9.21
N LEU A 557 6.57 -7.30 -9.57
CA LEU A 557 7.51 -8.36 -9.87
C LEU A 557 7.66 -8.56 -11.39
N PRO A 558 8.73 -9.22 -11.86
CA PRO A 558 9.08 -9.31 -13.28
C PRO A 558 8.00 -9.85 -14.21
N PHE A 559 7.11 -10.71 -13.73
CA PHE A 559 5.98 -11.22 -14.53
C PHE A 559 4.71 -10.35 -14.43
N GLY A 560 4.80 -9.13 -13.86
CA GLY A 560 3.66 -8.26 -13.61
C GLY A 560 2.76 -8.72 -12.47
N GLN A 561 3.21 -9.67 -11.66
CA GLN A 561 2.61 -9.93 -10.36
C GLN A 561 2.94 -8.76 -9.43
N SER A 562 2.14 -8.57 -8.41
CA SER A 562 2.51 -7.69 -7.32
C SER A 562 2.39 -8.38 -5.97
N ILE A 563 3.27 -8.02 -5.07
CA ILE A 563 3.10 -8.23 -3.65
C ILE A 563 2.64 -6.92 -3.06
N ILE A 564 1.56 -6.99 -2.31
CA ILE A 564 1.14 -5.94 -1.40
C ILE A 564 1.47 -6.45 -0.01
N HIS A 565 2.10 -5.64 0.82
CA HIS A 565 2.46 -6.07 2.17
C HIS A 565 2.37 -4.93 3.19
N SER A 566 2.18 -5.30 4.45
CA SER A 566 2.37 -4.40 5.58
C SER A 566 3.82 -3.94 5.62
N SER A 567 4.05 -2.62 5.52
CA SER A 567 5.40 -2.05 5.56
C SER A 567 5.93 -1.92 6.99
N ASP A 568 7.17 -1.49 7.13
CA ASP A 568 7.82 -1.22 8.41
C ASP A 568 7.39 0.12 9.07
N TRP A 569 6.45 0.85 8.45
CA TRP A 569 5.82 2.03 9.02
C TRP A 569 4.48 1.69 9.67
N HIS A 570 4.40 1.93 10.98
CA HIS A 570 3.23 1.67 11.82
C HIS A 570 2.52 2.97 12.19
N ILE A 571 1.20 2.98 12.10
CA ILE A 571 0.33 4.10 12.51
C ILE A 571 -0.11 3.85 13.95
N GLY A 572 -0.16 4.92 14.76
CA GLY A 572 -0.59 4.77 16.15
C GLY A 572 -0.62 6.10 16.90
N THR A 573 -0.52 6.00 18.21
CA THR A 573 -0.44 7.15 19.13
C THR A 573 0.95 7.24 19.76
N TYR A 574 1.33 8.45 20.20
CA TYR A 574 2.62 8.68 20.83
C TYR A 574 2.48 9.55 22.07
N ASP A 575 2.96 9.07 23.20
CA ASP A 575 3.06 9.86 24.43
C ASP A 575 4.41 10.59 24.46
N GLU A 576 4.41 11.89 24.20
CA GLU A 576 5.62 12.74 24.19
C GLU A 576 6.34 12.79 25.54
N LYS A 577 5.64 12.54 26.66
CA LYS A 577 6.23 12.57 28.02
C LYS A 577 7.01 11.29 28.33
N THR A 578 6.41 10.14 28.00
CA THR A 578 7.03 8.83 28.24
C THR A 578 7.86 8.37 27.06
N LYS A 579 7.77 9.05 25.90
CA LYS A 579 8.38 8.68 24.62
C LYS A 579 7.98 7.27 24.20
N THR A 580 6.69 6.98 24.32
CA THR A 580 6.16 5.65 24.02
C THR A 580 5.22 5.73 22.83
N PHE A 581 5.55 5.01 21.76
CA PHE A 581 4.65 4.75 20.66
C PHE A 581 3.79 3.53 20.98
N THR A 582 2.50 3.60 20.65
CA THR A 582 1.57 2.49 20.77
C THR A 582 0.83 2.34 19.45
N GLY A 583 1.06 1.21 18.78
CA GLY A 583 0.35 0.82 17.56
C GLY A 583 -1.06 0.31 17.85
N ASP A 584 -1.82 0.09 16.80
CA ASP A 584 -3.23 -0.27 16.87
C ASP A 584 -3.57 -1.61 16.19
N GLU A 585 -2.56 -2.48 15.96
CA GLU A 585 -2.73 -3.80 15.32
C GLU A 585 -3.79 -4.66 16.03
N GLU A 586 -3.88 -4.55 17.35
CA GLU A 586 -4.92 -5.26 18.09
C GLU A 586 -6.33 -4.71 17.92
N GLY A 587 -6.49 -3.55 17.32
CA GLY A 587 -7.77 -2.89 17.08
C GLY A 587 -8.32 -2.08 18.26
N ALA A 588 -9.10 -1.05 17.93
CA ALA A 588 -9.81 -0.20 18.88
C ALA A 588 -11.01 -0.93 19.48
N SER A 589 -11.19 -0.82 20.79
CA SER A 589 -12.27 -1.51 21.52
C SER A 589 -13.35 -0.52 21.96
N PRO A 590 -14.60 -0.63 21.48
CA PRO A 590 -15.70 0.19 21.94
C PRO A 590 -16.11 -0.14 23.36
N MET A 591 -16.48 0.88 24.13
CA MET A 591 -17.12 0.70 25.44
C MET A 591 -18.64 0.57 25.35
N LEU A 592 -19.24 1.01 24.25
CA LEU A 592 -20.67 1.02 24.02
C LEU A 592 -21.07 -0.07 23.03
N VAL A 593 -21.71 -1.14 23.54
CA VAL A 593 -22.15 -2.27 22.71
C VAL A 593 -23.68 -2.31 22.66
N PRO A 594 -24.31 -1.96 21.51
CA PRO A 594 -25.77 -2.02 21.36
C PRO A 594 -26.24 -3.47 21.26
N THR A 595 -27.41 -3.75 21.87
CA THR A 595 -28.09 -5.05 21.78
C THR A 595 -29.21 -5.06 20.74
N PHE A 596 -29.27 -4.03 19.90
CA PHE A 596 -30.24 -3.83 18.83
C PHE A 596 -29.52 -3.59 17.51
N ASN A 597 -30.27 -3.45 16.41
CA ASN A 597 -29.67 -3.09 15.13
C ASN A 597 -29.04 -1.69 15.22
N GLN A 598 -27.74 -1.62 15.20
CA GLN A 598 -26.94 -0.39 15.38
C GLN A 598 -27.16 0.67 14.29
N TYR A 599 -27.84 0.33 13.20
CA TYR A 599 -28.18 1.24 12.11
C TYR A 599 -29.58 1.89 12.26
N ASP A 600 -30.34 1.53 13.31
CA ASP A 600 -31.60 2.17 13.68
C ASP A 600 -31.31 3.48 14.41
N VAL A 601 -31.49 4.62 13.73
CA VAL A 601 -31.13 5.95 14.25
C VAL A 601 -31.93 6.31 15.53
N ASN A 602 -33.18 5.88 15.64
CA ASN A 602 -34.01 6.18 16.82
C ASN A 602 -33.54 5.42 18.06
N LYS A 603 -33.29 4.12 17.91
CA LYS A 603 -32.74 3.30 18.99
C LYS A 603 -31.33 3.73 19.37
N MET A 604 -30.52 4.14 18.38
CA MET A 604 -29.18 4.66 18.64
C MET A 604 -29.26 5.98 19.43
N SER A 605 -30.16 6.91 19.05
CA SER A 605 -30.35 8.15 19.79
C SER A 605 -30.77 7.88 21.24
N GLU A 606 -31.73 6.98 21.47
CA GLU A 606 -32.17 6.60 22.82
C GLU A 606 -31.02 5.94 23.63
N PHE A 607 -30.25 5.03 22.98
CA PHE A 607 -29.16 4.33 23.63
C PHE A 607 -28.05 5.27 24.09
N LEU A 608 -27.78 6.34 23.35
CA LEU A 608 -26.72 7.30 23.66
C LEU A 608 -27.14 8.34 24.71
N LYS A 609 -28.44 8.54 24.96
CA LYS A 609 -28.92 9.43 26.01
C LYS A 609 -28.43 8.96 27.37
N GLY A 610 -27.77 9.86 28.13
CA GLY A 610 -27.27 9.60 29.48
C GLY A 610 -26.01 8.73 29.57
N ARG A 611 -25.34 8.49 28.44
CA ARG A 611 -24.05 7.80 28.37
C ARG A 611 -22.94 8.76 27.90
N GLU A 612 -23.00 9.97 28.40
CA GLU A 612 -22.11 11.07 28.06
C GLU A 612 -20.80 11.06 28.86
#